data_3a520a9b3f6356e4f28f28d6cf45c737
#
_entry.id   3a520a9b3f6356e4f28f28d6cf45c737
#
_cell.length_a   1.000
_cell.length_b   1.000
_cell.length_c   1.000
_cell.angle_alpha   90.00
_cell.angle_beta   90.00
_cell.angle_gamma   90.00
#
_symmetry.space_group_name_H-M   'P 1'
#
loop_
_entity.id
_entity.type
_entity.pdbx_description
1 polymer ?
#
loop_
_entity_poly.entity_id
_entity_poly.type
_entity_poly.pdbx_seq_one_letter_code
_entity_poly.pdbx_strand_id
1 'polypeptide(L)'
;MKNFYILIILTALFSFFTISESKAQTGEELVDICKQMDDDVKYLKDFNIKLSSAPAGEDPPQQKNSIVLRKNTHYRFTICSSKDYAGEAVVKVYDSNKLIGSNYVVSTGEIHDSFDFKCQKTGAYHLFVEFEDGKEGLAVVMLSFVEKF
;
A
#
# COMPACT_ATOMS: atom_id res chain seq x y z
N MET A 1 -2.80 6.10 -61.63
CA MET A 1 -3.83 5.51 -60.71
C MET A 1 -3.29 4.44 -59.79
N LYS A 2 -2.35 3.60 -60.16
CA LYS A 2 -1.77 2.58 -59.26
C LYS A 2 -1.07 3.17 -58.00
N ASN A 3 -0.37 4.28 -58.17
CA ASN A 3 0.34 4.91 -57.06
C ASN A 3 -0.58 5.65 -56.05
N PHE A 4 -1.77 6.03 -56.49
CA PHE A 4 -2.75 6.71 -55.65
C PHE A 4 -3.40 5.73 -54.65
N TYR A 5 -3.64 4.50 -55.05
CA TYR A 5 -4.17 3.45 -54.16
C TYR A 5 -3.16 3.00 -53.10
N ILE A 6 -1.86 2.98 -53.44
CA ILE A 6 -0.80 2.65 -52.48
C ILE A 6 -0.71 3.70 -51.38
N LEU A 7 -0.87 4.99 -51.72
CA LEU A 7 -0.84 6.07 -50.75
C LEU A 7 -2.04 6.00 -49.76
N ILE A 8 -3.24 5.63 -50.25
CA ILE A 8 -4.44 5.48 -49.39
C ILE A 8 -4.31 4.27 -48.48
N ILE A 9 -3.71 3.17 -48.91
CA ILE A 9 -3.50 1.98 -48.08
C ILE A 9 -2.47 2.26 -46.98
N LEU A 10 -1.42 3.06 -47.28
CA LEU A 10 -0.40 3.42 -46.27
C LEU A 10 -0.95 4.34 -45.16
N THR A 11 -1.90 5.22 -45.49
CA THR A 11 -2.57 6.10 -44.49
C THR A 11 -3.58 5.35 -43.62
N ALA A 12 -4.20 4.30 -44.11
CA ALA A 12 -5.15 3.48 -43.36
C ALA A 12 -4.46 2.57 -42.34
N LEU A 13 -3.20 2.18 -42.52
CA LEU A 13 -2.46 1.35 -41.58
C LEU A 13 -1.95 2.14 -40.33
N PHE A 14 -1.95 3.48 -40.40
CA PHE A 14 -1.42 4.31 -39.30
C PHE A 14 -2.45 4.65 -38.19
N SER A 15 -3.73 4.26 -38.40
CA SER A 15 -4.84 4.65 -37.50
C SER A 15 -5.13 3.67 -36.36
N PHE A 16 -4.32 2.62 -36.16
CA PHE A 16 -4.56 1.62 -35.09
C PHE A 16 -3.56 1.65 -33.94
N PHE A 17 -2.85 2.77 -33.73
CA PHE A 17 -2.18 2.98 -32.44
C PHE A 17 -3.22 3.45 -31.43
N THR A 18 -3.96 2.50 -30.84
CA THR A 18 -4.69 2.74 -29.60
C THR A 18 -3.66 3.00 -28.51
N ILE A 19 -3.50 4.25 -28.14
CA ILE A 19 -2.76 4.63 -26.93
C ILE A 19 -3.59 4.09 -25.77
N SER A 20 -3.18 2.95 -25.21
CA SER A 20 -3.68 2.50 -23.92
C SER A 20 -3.18 3.50 -22.88
N GLU A 21 -4.04 4.39 -22.44
CA GLU A 21 -3.77 5.20 -21.24
C GLU A 21 -3.61 4.24 -20.08
N SER A 22 -2.37 4.00 -19.67
CA SER A 22 -2.06 3.34 -18.43
C SER A 22 -2.45 4.30 -17.30
N LYS A 23 -3.65 4.14 -16.72
CA LYS A 23 -4.02 4.84 -15.51
C LYS A 23 -3.15 4.31 -14.37
N ALA A 24 -2.32 5.18 -13.79
CA ALA A 24 -1.62 4.87 -12.56
C ALA A 24 -2.65 4.63 -11.44
N GLN A 25 -2.40 3.63 -10.60
CA GLN A 25 -3.26 3.33 -9.45
C GLN A 25 -3.32 4.54 -8.52
N THR A 26 -4.51 4.87 -8.07
CA THR A 26 -4.75 5.93 -7.08
C THR A 26 -4.84 5.33 -5.67
N GLY A 27 -4.66 6.18 -4.64
CA GLY A 27 -4.89 5.74 -3.26
C GLY A 27 -6.31 5.26 -3.01
N GLU A 28 -7.32 5.84 -3.68
CA GLU A 28 -8.72 5.43 -3.56
C GLU A 28 -8.96 4.04 -4.16
N GLU A 29 -8.39 3.74 -5.32
CA GLU A 29 -8.46 2.40 -5.92
C GLU A 29 -7.79 1.35 -5.03
N LEU A 30 -6.69 1.68 -4.38
CA LEU A 30 -6.03 0.79 -3.41
C LEU A 30 -6.88 0.54 -2.16
N VAL A 31 -7.63 1.52 -1.67
CA VAL A 31 -8.57 1.32 -0.56
C VAL A 31 -9.62 0.27 -0.92
N ASP A 32 -10.16 0.33 -2.14
CA ASP A 32 -11.17 -0.62 -2.60
C ASP A 32 -10.58 -2.04 -2.77
N ILE A 33 -9.34 -2.14 -3.26
CA ILE A 33 -8.61 -3.41 -3.33
C ILE A 33 -8.40 -3.99 -1.94
N CYS A 34 -7.93 -3.18 -0.97
CA CYS A 34 -7.73 -3.61 0.42
C CYS A 34 -9.02 -4.11 1.08
N LYS A 35 -10.14 -3.44 0.84
CA LYS A 35 -11.45 -3.86 1.37
C LYS A 35 -11.91 -5.21 0.82
N GLN A 36 -11.57 -5.52 -0.44
CA GLN A 36 -11.88 -6.81 -1.05
C GLN A 36 -11.00 -7.95 -0.54
N MET A 37 -9.78 -7.65 -0.06
CA MET A 37 -8.90 -8.66 0.54
C MET A 37 -9.36 -9.09 1.94
N ASP A 38 -10.14 -8.25 2.62
CA ASP A 38 -10.54 -8.42 4.03
C ASP A 38 -12.05 -8.19 4.21
N ASP A 39 -12.87 -8.89 3.43
CA ASP A 39 -14.34 -8.77 3.46
C ASP A 39 -15.00 -9.39 4.71
N ASP A 40 -14.26 -10.22 5.47
CA ASP A 40 -14.69 -10.88 6.70
C ASP A 40 -14.52 -10.05 7.98
N VAL A 41 -13.90 -8.85 7.88
CA VAL A 41 -13.63 -7.97 9.03
C VAL A 41 -14.31 -6.61 8.88
N LYS A 42 -14.50 -5.93 10.01
CA LYS A 42 -15.13 -4.60 10.01
C LYS A 42 -14.08 -3.51 9.77
N TYR A 43 -14.12 -2.85 8.62
CA TYR A 43 -13.34 -1.65 8.33
C TYR A 43 -13.53 -0.55 9.38
N LEU A 44 -12.44 0.05 9.82
CA LEU A 44 -12.43 1.18 10.76
C LEU A 44 -11.84 2.44 10.14
N LYS A 45 -10.68 2.34 9.54
CA LYS A 45 -9.92 3.47 8.99
C LYS A 45 -8.84 3.00 8.02
N ASP A 46 -8.47 3.86 7.08
CA ASP A 46 -7.32 3.69 6.21
C ASP A 46 -6.34 4.87 6.31
N PHE A 47 -5.11 4.60 5.87
CA PHE A 47 -4.03 5.56 5.75
C PHE A 47 -3.45 5.44 4.35
N ASN A 48 -3.51 6.53 3.59
CA ASN A 48 -2.86 6.63 2.28
C ASN A 48 -1.44 7.13 2.47
N ILE A 49 -0.47 6.36 1.99
CA ILE A 49 0.96 6.61 2.15
C ILE A 49 1.59 6.76 0.76
N LYS A 50 2.20 7.91 0.51
CA LYS A 50 3.00 8.12 -0.69
C LYS A 50 4.33 8.74 -0.29
N LEU A 51 5.43 8.03 -0.56
CA LEU A 51 6.78 8.49 -0.25
C LEU A 51 7.65 8.40 -1.50
N SER A 52 8.51 9.38 -1.66
CA SER A 52 9.55 9.37 -2.68
C SER A 52 10.69 8.45 -2.27
N SER A 53 11.53 8.05 -3.22
CA SER A 53 12.75 7.29 -2.91
C SER A 53 13.70 8.08 -2.01
N ALA A 54 14.41 7.35 -1.14
CA ALA A 54 15.46 7.94 -0.32
C ALA A 54 16.60 8.48 -1.20
N PRO A 55 17.12 9.69 -0.92
CA PRO A 55 18.37 10.14 -1.52
C PRO A 55 19.54 9.20 -1.16
N ALA A 56 20.54 9.15 -2.03
CA ALA A 56 21.69 8.27 -1.81
C ALA A 56 22.41 8.63 -0.49
N GLY A 57 22.53 7.67 0.42
CA GLY A 57 23.21 7.82 1.71
C GLY A 57 22.36 8.44 2.83
N GLU A 58 21.08 8.67 2.58
CA GLU A 58 20.12 9.10 3.60
C GLU A 58 19.23 7.95 4.07
N ASP A 59 18.68 8.09 5.28
CA ASP A 59 17.71 7.14 5.81
C ASP A 59 16.41 7.15 4.98
N PRO A 60 15.74 5.98 4.84
CA PRO A 60 14.46 5.89 4.15
C PRO A 60 13.42 6.84 4.74
N PRO A 61 12.68 7.58 3.90
CA PRO A 61 11.58 8.41 4.40
C PRO A 61 10.50 7.55 5.04
N GLN A 62 9.91 8.05 6.13
CA GLN A 62 8.87 7.37 6.88
C GLN A 62 7.67 8.29 7.08
N GLN A 63 6.47 7.73 6.99
CA GLN A 63 5.26 8.41 7.44
C GLN A 63 4.84 7.86 8.80
N LYS A 64 4.61 8.77 9.77
CA LYS A 64 4.13 8.45 11.11
C LYS A 64 2.68 8.87 11.26
N ASN A 65 1.84 7.95 11.75
CA ASN A 65 0.45 8.21 12.11
C ASN A 65 0.21 7.77 13.57
N SER A 66 -0.68 8.47 14.28
CA SER A 66 -1.11 8.08 15.61
C SER A 66 -2.51 7.46 15.53
N ILE A 67 -2.70 6.35 16.22
CA ILE A 67 -3.97 5.61 16.29
C ILE A 67 -4.31 5.34 17.76
N VAL A 68 -5.60 5.32 18.08
CA VAL A 68 -6.08 4.92 19.41
C VAL A 68 -6.69 3.54 19.30
N LEU A 69 -6.11 2.57 20.01
CA LEU A 69 -6.61 1.20 20.08
C LEU A 69 -7.17 0.90 21.46
N ARG A 70 -8.17 0.04 21.52
CA ARG A 70 -8.86 -0.34 22.77
C ARG A 70 -8.45 -1.73 23.21
N LYS A 71 -8.23 -1.91 24.51
CA LYS A 71 -7.95 -3.22 25.11
C LYS A 71 -9.06 -4.25 24.80
N ASN A 72 -8.71 -5.51 24.87
CA ASN A 72 -9.59 -6.64 24.61
C ASN A 72 -10.22 -6.59 23.20
N THR A 73 -9.47 -6.08 22.23
CA THR A 73 -9.91 -5.97 20.85
C THR A 73 -8.82 -6.49 19.93
N HIS A 74 -9.20 -7.40 19.05
CA HIS A 74 -8.39 -7.94 17.98
C HIS A 74 -8.56 -7.05 16.75
N TYR A 75 -7.47 -6.49 16.29
CA TYR A 75 -7.38 -5.67 15.08
C TYR A 75 -6.60 -6.40 14.02
N ARG A 76 -6.90 -6.10 12.75
CA ARG A 76 -6.08 -6.47 11.60
C ARG A 76 -5.60 -5.22 10.90
N PHE A 77 -4.32 -5.22 10.52
CA PHE A 77 -3.73 -4.27 9.59
C PHE A 77 -3.56 -4.97 8.25
N THR A 78 -4.21 -4.45 7.20
CA THR A 78 -4.09 -4.94 5.82
C THR A 78 -3.37 -3.91 4.99
N ILE A 79 -2.38 -4.34 4.21
CA ILE A 79 -1.45 -3.47 3.51
C ILE A 79 -1.54 -3.76 2.01
N CYS A 80 -1.88 -2.75 1.22
CA CYS A 80 -1.95 -2.84 -0.23
C CYS A 80 -0.96 -1.86 -0.84
N SER A 81 0.12 -2.40 -1.39
CA SER A 81 1.10 -1.62 -2.14
C SER A 81 0.70 -1.52 -3.61
N SER A 82 0.85 -0.34 -4.19
CA SER A 82 0.61 -0.13 -5.61
C SER A 82 1.67 -0.83 -6.45
N LYS A 83 1.23 -1.54 -7.49
CA LYS A 83 2.11 -2.21 -8.45
C LYS A 83 2.80 -1.25 -9.43
N ASP A 84 2.38 0.01 -9.44
CA ASP A 84 2.98 1.05 -10.30
C ASP A 84 4.30 1.60 -9.73
N TYR A 85 4.64 1.24 -8.49
CA TYR A 85 5.85 1.66 -7.78
C TYR A 85 6.69 0.45 -7.38
N ALA A 86 8.00 0.65 -7.29
CA ALA A 86 8.94 -0.41 -6.94
C ALA A 86 8.97 -0.75 -5.44
N GLY A 87 8.51 0.18 -4.58
CA GLY A 87 8.54 0.03 -3.13
C GLY A 87 7.34 -0.77 -2.61
N GLU A 88 7.62 -1.80 -1.82
CA GLU A 88 6.63 -2.55 -1.04
C GLU A 88 6.57 -1.98 0.38
N ALA A 89 5.38 -1.78 0.92
CA ALA A 89 5.20 -1.08 2.18
C ALA A 89 5.54 -1.96 3.38
N VAL A 90 6.44 -1.46 4.21
CA VAL A 90 6.79 -2.03 5.53
C VAL A 90 6.10 -1.21 6.60
N VAL A 91 5.24 -1.87 7.37
CA VAL A 91 4.42 -1.27 8.42
C VAL A 91 4.89 -1.74 9.79
N LYS A 92 5.08 -0.80 10.70
CA LYS A 92 5.51 -1.06 12.08
C LYS A 92 4.58 -0.35 13.05
N VAL A 93 4.07 -1.06 14.05
CA VAL A 93 3.23 -0.50 15.12
C VAL A 93 4.00 -0.50 16.44
N TYR A 94 4.02 0.65 17.10
CA TYR A 94 4.72 0.85 18.37
C TYR A 94 3.76 1.28 19.50
N ASP A 95 3.96 0.71 20.69
CA ASP A 95 3.52 1.30 21.97
C ASP A 95 4.70 2.07 22.56
N SER A 96 4.61 3.39 22.55
CA SER A 96 5.76 4.26 22.89
C SER A 96 7.00 3.93 22.05
N ASN A 97 8.02 3.32 22.61
CA ASN A 97 9.26 2.93 21.91
C ASN A 97 9.35 1.41 21.65
N LYS A 98 8.32 0.64 22.00
CA LYS A 98 8.32 -0.82 21.85
C LYS A 98 7.60 -1.20 20.57
N LEU A 99 8.30 -1.88 19.65
CA LEU A 99 7.68 -2.53 18.49
C LEU A 99 6.75 -3.65 18.96
N ILE A 100 5.49 -3.60 18.57
CA ILE A 100 4.45 -4.56 18.98
C ILE A 100 3.83 -5.33 17.81
N GLY A 101 4.03 -4.89 16.59
CA GLY A 101 3.58 -5.56 15.38
C GLY A 101 4.24 -5.01 14.12
N SER A 102 4.41 -5.87 13.13
CA SER A 102 4.93 -5.52 11.80
C SER A 102 4.49 -6.55 10.79
N ASN A 103 4.37 -6.15 9.53
CA ASN A 103 4.21 -7.06 8.41
C ASN A 103 5.56 -7.55 7.85
N TYR A 104 6.69 -7.07 8.36
CA TYR A 104 8.03 -7.45 7.94
C TYR A 104 8.65 -8.46 8.90
N VAL A 105 9.11 -9.60 8.36
CA VAL A 105 9.78 -10.66 9.11
C VAL A 105 11.29 -10.51 8.97
N VAL A 106 11.95 -9.98 9.99
CA VAL A 106 13.40 -9.65 9.97
C VAL A 106 14.27 -10.86 9.64
N SER A 107 13.89 -12.07 10.10
CA SER A 107 14.70 -13.28 9.91
C SER A 107 14.69 -13.81 8.48
N THR A 108 13.65 -13.54 7.70
CA THR A 108 13.47 -14.04 6.33
C THR A 108 13.50 -12.92 5.29
N GLY A 109 13.28 -11.66 5.71
CA GLY A 109 13.08 -10.52 4.80
C GLY A 109 11.71 -10.51 4.13
N GLU A 110 10.78 -11.35 4.58
CA GLU A 110 9.45 -11.49 3.98
C GLU A 110 8.53 -10.35 4.43
N ILE A 111 7.76 -9.82 3.49
CA ILE A 111 6.73 -8.80 3.71
C ILE A 111 5.37 -9.45 3.48
N HIS A 112 4.49 -9.36 4.47
CA HIS A 112 3.13 -9.90 4.39
C HIS A 112 2.11 -8.79 4.09
N ASP A 113 1.02 -9.15 3.42
CA ASP A 113 -0.08 -8.22 3.09
C ASP A 113 -0.95 -7.88 4.29
N SER A 114 -0.79 -8.59 5.41
CA SER A 114 -1.53 -8.30 6.65
C SER A 114 -0.85 -8.84 7.88
N PHE A 115 -1.20 -8.29 9.04
CA PHE A 115 -0.89 -8.87 10.34
C PHE A 115 -1.96 -8.54 11.37
N ASP A 116 -2.13 -9.42 12.33
CA ASP A 116 -3.11 -9.30 13.40
C ASP A 116 -2.47 -8.75 14.68
N PHE A 117 -3.23 -7.94 15.40
CA PHE A 117 -2.80 -7.36 16.68
C PHE A 117 -3.88 -7.49 17.75
N LYS A 118 -3.59 -8.26 18.81
CA LYS A 118 -4.47 -8.39 19.98
C LYS A 118 -4.11 -7.32 21.03
N CYS A 119 -4.91 -6.26 21.08
CA CYS A 119 -4.66 -5.10 21.92
C CYS A 119 -4.94 -5.39 23.41
N GLN A 120 -3.90 -5.36 24.24
CA GLN A 120 -3.98 -5.62 25.68
C GLN A 120 -4.18 -4.35 26.53
N LYS A 121 -3.96 -3.17 25.94
CA LYS A 121 -4.01 -1.89 26.65
C LYS A 121 -4.65 -0.82 25.79
N THR A 122 -5.66 -0.13 26.30
CA THR A 122 -6.20 1.06 25.64
C THR A 122 -5.18 2.20 25.69
N GLY A 123 -4.88 2.78 24.54
CA GLY A 123 -3.93 3.89 24.46
C GLY A 123 -3.66 4.36 23.03
N ALA A 124 -2.76 5.32 22.94
CA ALA A 124 -2.22 5.79 21.68
C ALA A 124 -1.06 4.90 21.24
N TYR A 125 -1.12 4.48 19.99
CA TYR A 125 -0.09 3.71 19.32
C TYR A 125 0.42 4.48 18.11
N HIS A 126 1.64 4.19 17.68
CA HIS A 126 2.26 4.85 16.55
C HIS A 126 2.45 3.86 15.40
N LEU A 127 1.86 4.19 14.26
CA LEU A 127 2.00 3.48 13.00
C LEU A 127 3.07 4.18 12.18
N PHE A 128 4.16 3.48 11.89
CA PHE A 128 5.20 3.94 10.96
C PHE A 128 5.11 3.14 9.69
N VAL A 129 5.21 3.82 8.56
CA VAL A 129 5.22 3.21 7.24
C VAL A 129 6.40 3.74 6.46
N GLU A 130 7.18 2.84 5.91
CA GLU A 130 8.28 3.07 4.99
C GLU A 130 8.16 2.11 3.82
N PHE A 131 8.94 2.32 2.75
CA PHE A 131 9.01 1.35 1.66
C PHE A 131 10.35 0.62 1.67
N GLU A 132 10.30 -0.66 1.32
CA GLU A 132 11.46 -1.54 1.28
C GLU A 132 12.62 -0.90 0.51
N ASP A 133 13.83 -1.00 1.06
CA ASP A 133 15.07 -0.44 0.50
C ASP A 133 15.01 1.08 0.22
N GLY A 134 14.10 1.82 0.86
CA GLY A 134 13.93 3.25 0.62
C GLY A 134 13.46 3.59 -0.80
N LYS A 135 12.81 2.67 -1.48
CA LYS A 135 12.23 2.88 -2.81
C LYS A 135 11.02 3.80 -2.75
N GLU A 136 10.71 4.43 -3.88
CA GLU A 136 9.45 5.16 -4.04
C GLU A 136 8.27 4.20 -3.97
N GLY A 137 7.18 4.61 -3.27
CA GLY A 137 6.00 3.78 -3.14
C GLY A 137 4.71 4.55 -2.91
N LEU A 138 3.61 3.87 -3.20
CA LEU A 138 2.25 4.25 -2.86
C LEU A 138 1.58 3.03 -2.24
N ALA A 139 1.01 3.18 -1.05
CA ALA A 139 0.32 2.11 -0.36
C ALA A 139 -0.87 2.62 0.46
N VAL A 140 -1.78 1.72 0.75
CA VAL A 140 -2.84 1.90 1.73
C VAL A 140 -2.63 0.92 2.88
N VAL A 141 -2.67 1.43 4.09
CA VAL A 141 -2.73 0.62 5.31
C VAL A 141 -4.14 0.72 5.88
N MET A 142 -4.86 -0.38 5.87
CA MET A 142 -6.22 -0.46 6.40
C MET A 142 -6.20 -1.05 7.80
N LEU A 143 -6.89 -0.38 8.74
CA LEU A 143 -7.15 -0.86 10.09
C LEU A 143 -8.57 -1.39 10.17
N SER A 144 -8.72 -2.64 10.58
CA SER A 144 -10.01 -3.32 10.71
C SER A 144 -10.19 -3.92 12.11
N PHE A 145 -11.45 -4.03 12.52
CA PHE A 145 -11.86 -4.74 13.73
C PHE A 145 -12.19 -6.18 13.36
N VAL A 146 -11.58 -7.14 14.06
CA VAL A 146 -11.88 -8.58 13.89
C VAL A 146 -12.92 -9.02 14.93
N GLU A 147 -12.58 -8.91 16.21
CA GLU A 147 -13.44 -9.36 17.32
C GLU A 147 -13.06 -8.70 18.65
N LYS A 148 -13.87 -8.91 19.66
CA LYS A 148 -13.50 -8.71 21.07
C LYS A 148 -13.16 -10.05 21.71
N PHE A 149 -12.21 -10.06 22.64
CA PHE A 149 -11.81 -11.24 23.40
C PHE A 149 -11.70 -10.95 24.90
#